data_e43e06e8a963f2fce1ea0189e6339b12
#
_entry.id   e43e06e8a963f2fce1ea0189e6339b12
#
_cell.length_a   1.000
_cell.length_b   1.000
_cell.length_c   1.000
_cell.angle_alpha   90.00
_cell.angle_beta   90.00
_cell.angle_gamma   90.00
#
_symmetry.space_group_name_H-M   'P 1'
#
loop_
_entity.id
_entity.type
_entity.pdbx_description
1 polymer ?
#
loop_
_entity_poly.entity_id
_entity_poly.type
_entity_poly.pdbx_seq_one_letter_code
_entity_poly.pdbx_strand_id
1 'polypeptide(L)'
;LPGNQAPHDFSPPASALRKMAKADMVLWVGPEFETASRKAIQRVPRAKRIAAMTLVEAHGDSGDAGTQWPQHNHSATTDPHVWLSPDKANDIAAEVQLRLGLPITPIISREQIAELTRELAVAKDKTYLSHHDAYGHFAQAFGLAPGLSIRDASGEVQGVKSQYQLRNNIASANIRCVFFEPQYQDKDAAVIAGEFDLPLIELDLQGMSQPLQGNSYLEFISKLAAQFKACYQ
;
A
#
# COMPACT_ATOMS: atom_id res chain seq x y z
N LEU A 1 -11.22 4.25 10.19
CA LEU A 1 -10.00 4.25 11.02
C LEU A 1 -9.81 5.65 11.60
N PRO A 2 -9.40 5.79 12.88
CA PRO A 2 -8.86 7.06 13.36
C PRO A 2 -7.57 7.37 12.59
N GLY A 3 -7.39 8.64 12.16
CA GLY A 3 -6.27 9.05 11.30
C GLY A 3 -4.86 8.91 11.90
N ASN A 4 -4.77 8.47 13.16
CA ASN A 4 -3.52 8.27 13.91
C ASN A 4 -3.26 6.80 14.28
N GLN A 5 -3.93 5.84 13.63
CA GLN A 5 -3.71 4.40 13.85
C GLN A 5 -3.33 3.71 12.56
N ALA A 6 -2.26 2.91 12.64
CA ALA A 6 -1.89 2.01 11.56
C ALA A 6 -3.00 0.95 11.38
N PRO A 7 -3.38 0.61 10.16
CA PRO A 7 -4.42 -0.38 9.90
C PRO A 7 -4.12 -1.76 10.51
N HIS A 8 -2.86 -2.15 10.55
CA HIS A 8 -2.39 -3.42 11.13
C HIS A 8 -2.71 -3.53 12.63
N ASP A 9 -2.67 -2.40 13.35
CA ASP A 9 -2.88 -2.32 14.81
C ASP A 9 -4.32 -1.97 15.18
N PHE A 10 -5.17 -1.72 14.18
CA PHE A 10 -6.53 -1.27 14.44
C PHE A 10 -7.41 -2.38 15.00
N SER A 11 -7.85 -2.21 16.25
CA SER A 11 -8.87 -3.04 16.87
C SER A 11 -10.23 -2.35 16.82
N PRO A 12 -11.19 -2.86 16.02
CA PRO A 12 -12.49 -2.21 15.87
C PRO A 12 -13.30 -2.23 17.16
N PRO A 13 -13.94 -1.12 17.52
CA PRO A 13 -14.81 -1.06 18.70
C PRO A 13 -16.04 -1.96 18.53
N ALA A 14 -16.68 -2.35 19.63
CA ALA A 14 -17.88 -3.21 19.61
C ALA A 14 -19.02 -2.69 18.72
N SER A 15 -19.12 -1.35 18.58
CA SER A 15 -20.10 -0.73 17.68
C SER A 15 -19.80 -1.02 16.20
N ALA A 16 -18.53 -0.98 15.79
CA ALA A 16 -18.10 -1.32 14.44
C ALA A 16 -18.32 -2.82 14.16
N LEU A 17 -18.00 -3.70 15.11
CA LEU A 17 -18.25 -5.14 14.99
C LEU A 17 -19.75 -5.45 14.83
N ARG A 18 -20.63 -4.74 15.53
CA ARG A 18 -22.09 -4.87 15.36
C ARG A 18 -22.58 -4.37 14.00
N LYS A 19 -21.99 -3.30 13.45
CA LYS A 19 -22.30 -2.83 12.09
C LYS A 19 -21.85 -3.86 11.05
N MET A 20 -20.64 -4.39 11.20
CA MET A 20 -20.10 -5.44 10.33
C MET A 20 -21.00 -6.69 10.28
N ALA A 21 -21.50 -7.13 11.43
CA ALA A 21 -22.41 -8.30 11.51
C ALA A 21 -23.74 -8.08 10.77
N LYS A 22 -24.18 -6.83 10.58
CA LYS A 22 -25.42 -6.45 9.90
C LYS A 22 -25.21 -5.98 8.46
N ALA A 23 -23.97 -5.88 8.01
CA ALA A 23 -23.65 -5.37 6.69
C ALA A 23 -24.14 -6.34 5.59
N ASP A 24 -24.54 -5.78 4.46
CA ASP A 24 -24.86 -6.55 3.27
C ASP A 24 -23.61 -7.10 2.59
N MET A 25 -22.49 -6.37 2.73
CA MET A 25 -21.18 -6.77 2.25
C MET A 25 -20.06 -6.25 3.16
N VAL A 26 -19.01 -7.05 3.33
CA VAL A 26 -17.78 -6.71 4.03
C VAL A 26 -16.61 -6.89 3.08
N LEU A 27 -16.00 -5.79 2.68
CA LEU A 27 -14.72 -5.77 1.99
C LEU A 27 -13.61 -5.59 3.02
N TRP A 28 -12.58 -6.40 2.96
CA TRP A 28 -11.38 -6.35 3.79
C TRP A 28 -10.15 -6.72 2.97
N VAL A 29 -8.98 -6.34 3.41
CA VAL A 29 -7.74 -6.69 2.70
C VAL A 29 -7.45 -8.18 2.83
N GLY A 30 -7.39 -8.68 4.06
CA GLY A 30 -7.13 -10.10 4.30
C GLY A 30 -6.81 -10.42 5.76
N PRO A 31 -6.76 -11.72 6.11
CA PRO A 31 -6.58 -12.16 7.49
C PRO A 31 -5.22 -11.81 8.08
N GLU A 32 -4.23 -11.55 7.26
CA GLU A 32 -2.87 -11.15 7.64
C GLU A 32 -2.78 -9.64 7.89
N PHE A 33 -3.68 -8.84 7.31
CA PHE A 33 -3.72 -7.39 7.45
C PHE A 33 -4.61 -6.96 8.62
N GLU A 34 -5.90 -7.33 8.61
CA GLU A 34 -6.82 -6.97 9.69
C GLU A 34 -6.87 -8.07 10.77
N THR A 35 -5.73 -8.37 11.38
CA THR A 35 -5.57 -9.48 12.35
C THR A 35 -6.55 -9.39 13.52
N ALA A 36 -6.74 -8.19 14.10
CA ALA A 36 -7.65 -7.95 15.21
C ALA A 36 -9.14 -8.14 14.83
N SER A 37 -9.50 -7.86 13.57
CA SER A 37 -10.86 -7.99 13.04
C SER A 37 -11.17 -9.39 12.50
N ARG A 38 -10.16 -10.20 12.23
CA ARG A 38 -10.24 -11.49 11.55
C ARG A 38 -11.35 -12.39 12.07
N LYS A 39 -11.41 -12.62 13.39
CA LYS A 39 -12.44 -13.50 14.00
C LYS A 39 -13.86 -12.97 13.81
N ALA A 40 -14.04 -11.65 13.82
CA ALA A 40 -15.34 -11.03 13.61
C ALA A 40 -15.76 -11.11 12.14
N ILE A 41 -14.85 -10.82 11.22
CA ILE A 41 -15.09 -10.92 9.77
C ILE A 41 -15.40 -12.37 9.37
N GLN A 42 -14.71 -13.34 9.95
CA GLN A 42 -14.95 -14.75 9.66
C GLN A 42 -16.36 -15.26 10.07
N ARG A 43 -17.05 -14.57 10.99
CA ARG A 43 -18.45 -14.86 11.36
C ARG A 43 -19.46 -14.31 10.35
N VAL A 44 -19.07 -13.36 9.52
CA VAL A 44 -19.92 -12.88 8.42
C VAL A 44 -20.02 -14.00 7.36
N PRO A 45 -21.20 -14.29 6.80
CA PRO A 45 -21.32 -15.32 5.77
C PRO A 45 -20.36 -15.12 4.60
N ARG A 46 -19.77 -16.21 4.10
CA ARG A 46 -18.77 -16.14 3.02
C ARG A 46 -19.27 -15.39 1.78
N ALA A 47 -20.56 -15.58 1.44
CA ALA A 47 -21.19 -14.88 0.32
C ALA A 47 -21.23 -13.34 0.46
N LYS A 48 -21.08 -12.82 1.69
CA LYS A 48 -21.08 -11.39 1.99
C LYS A 48 -19.66 -10.83 2.21
N ARG A 49 -18.60 -11.64 2.07
CA ARG A 49 -17.23 -11.22 2.30
C ARG A 49 -16.45 -11.16 0.99
N ILE A 50 -15.64 -10.12 0.86
CA ILE A 50 -14.61 -9.99 -0.19
C ILE A 50 -13.28 -9.80 0.52
N ALA A 51 -12.33 -10.71 0.29
CA ALA A 51 -10.94 -10.56 0.72
C ALA A 51 -10.12 -10.10 -0.49
N ALA A 52 -9.63 -8.87 -0.46
CA ALA A 52 -8.93 -8.26 -1.58
C ALA A 52 -7.69 -9.06 -1.99
N MET A 53 -6.90 -9.52 -1.01
CA MET A 53 -5.71 -10.34 -1.27
C MET A 53 -6.06 -11.63 -2.02
N THR A 54 -7.06 -12.38 -1.54
CA THR A 54 -7.48 -13.63 -2.20
C THR A 54 -8.00 -13.39 -3.63
N LEU A 55 -8.65 -12.25 -3.86
CA LEU A 55 -9.16 -11.88 -5.16
C LEU A 55 -8.01 -11.64 -6.17
N VAL A 56 -7.04 -10.82 -5.78
CA VAL A 56 -5.92 -10.48 -6.67
C VAL A 56 -4.97 -11.66 -6.91
N GLU A 57 -4.81 -12.55 -5.94
CA GLU A 57 -4.07 -13.81 -6.11
C GLU A 57 -4.78 -14.78 -7.09
N ALA A 58 -6.12 -14.84 -7.04
CA ALA A 58 -6.91 -15.71 -7.91
C ALA A 58 -6.91 -15.26 -9.38
N HIS A 59 -6.81 -13.97 -9.65
CA HIS A 59 -6.74 -13.42 -11.01
C HIS A 59 -5.35 -13.59 -11.64
N GLY A 60 -4.40 -14.09 -10.90
CA GLY A 60 -3.00 -14.30 -11.31
C GLY A 60 -2.27 -12.98 -11.49
N ASP A 61 -1.04 -12.95 -11.07
CA ASP A 61 -0.13 -11.87 -11.46
C ASP A 61 0.17 -12.03 -12.96
N SER A 62 -0.72 -11.50 -13.82
CA SER A 62 -0.51 -11.45 -15.28
C SER A 62 0.54 -10.39 -15.66
N GLY A 63 1.29 -9.90 -14.68
CA GLY A 63 2.49 -9.13 -14.86
C GLY A 63 3.61 -10.01 -15.40
N ASP A 64 3.96 -9.74 -16.64
CA ASP A 64 5.03 -10.25 -17.46
C ASP A 64 6.11 -11.05 -16.69
N ALA A 65 6.28 -12.33 -17.03
CA ALA A 65 7.22 -13.29 -16.44
C ALA A 65 8.71 -12.96 -16.71
N GLY A 66 9.07 -11.69 -16.82
CA GLY A 66 10.40 -11.20 -17.21
C GLY A 66 11.20 -10.43 -16.18
N THR A 67 10.59 -9.86 -15.17
CA THR A 67 11.31 -9.13 -14.12
C THR A 67 11.33 -9.93 -12.82
N GLN A 68 12.38 -10.73 -12.65
CA GLN A 68 12.74 -11.23 -11.31
C GLN A 68 13.14 -10.00 -10.47
N TRP A 69 12.18 -9.49 -9.70
CA TRP A 69 12.51 -8.57 -8.63
C TRP A 69 13.48 -9.27 -7.67
N PRO A 70 14.58 -8.63 -7.28
CA PRO A 70 15.44 -9.21 -6.26
C PRO A 70 14.57 -9.51 -5.04
N GLN A 71 14.41 -10.78 -4.71
CA GLN A 71 13.81 -11.19 -3.46
C GLN A 71 14.74 -10.70 -2.35
N HIS A 72 14.51 -9.47 -1.88
CA HIS A 72 15.03 -9.09 -0.60
C HIS A 72 14.45 -10.10 0.39
N ASN A 73 15.27 -10.65 1.28
CA ASN A 73 14.91 -11.66 2.29
C ASN A 73 13.81 -11.13 3.23
N HIS A 74 12.62 -10.94 2.69
CA HIS A 74 11.42 -10.70 3.46
C HIS A 74 10.97 -12.06 4.00
N SER A 75 10.84 -12.17 5.30
CA SER A 75 10.01 -13.23 5.89
C SER A 75 8.72 -13.30 5.06
N ALA A 76 8.27 -14.48 4.69
CA ALA A 76 7.23 -14.77 3.69
C ALA A 76 5.85 -14.11 3.94
N THR A 77 5.80 -12.84 4.28
CA THR A 77 4.57 -12.04 4.39
C THR A 77 4.34 -11.35 3.05
N THR A 78 3.30 -11.78 2.37
CA THR A 78 2.81 -11.15 1.14
C THR A 78 2.42 -9.70 1.44
N ASP A 79 2.88 -8.74 0.62
CA ASP A 79 2.54 -7.32 0.75
C ASP A 79 1.01 -7.11 0.66
N PRO A 80 0.35 -6.65 1.72
CA PRO A 80 -1.11 -6.50 1.74
C PRO A 80 -1.62 -5.21 1.08
N HIS A 81 -0.74 -4.29 0.64
CA HIS A 81 -1.09 -2.96 0.14
C HIS A 81 -1.56 -3.00 -1.33
N VAL A 82 -2.41 -3.98 -1.66
CA VAL A 82 -2.87 -4.26 -3.04
C VAL A 82 -3.61 -3.11 -3.69
N TRP A 83 -4.27 -2.24 -2.91
CA TRP A 83 -4.99 -1.07 -3.42
C TRP A 83 -4.07 0.01 -4.00
N LEU A 84 -2.76 -0.08 -3.81
CA LEU A 84 -1.79 0.82 -4.41
C LEU A 84 -1.46 0.48 -5.86
N SER A 85 -1.90 -0.68 -6.36
CA SER A 85 -1.86 -1.03 -7.77
C SER A 85 -3.19 -0.66 -8.43
N PRO A 86 -3.21 0.24 -9.45
CA PRO A 86 -4.43 0.60 -10.17
C PRO A 86 -5.19 -0.58 -10.78
N ASP A 87 -4.48 -1.55 -11.33
CA ASP A 87 -5.12 -2.73 -11.94
C ASP A 87 -5.79 -3.60 -10.86
N LYS A 88 -5.10 -3.87 -9.74
CA LYS A 88 -5.67 -4.61 -8.61
C LYS A 88 -6.84 -3.87 -7.96
N ALA A 89 -6.79 -2.54 -7.90
CA ALA A 89 -7.90 -1.72 -7.42
C ALA A 89 -9.11 -1.79 -8.35
N ASN A 90 -8.90 -1.83 -9.67
CA ASN A 90 -9.96 -2.07 -10.65
C ASN A 90 -10.61 -3.46 -10.46
N ASP A 91 -9.81 -4.52 -10.22
CA ASP A 91 -10.33 -5.87 -9.98
C ASP A 91 -11.18 -5.93 -8.71
N ILE A 92 -10.72 -5.30 -7.64
CA ILE A 92 -11.48 -5.19 -6.37
C ILE A 92 -12.79 -4.42 -6.61
N ALA A 93 -12.74 -3.31 -7.33
CA ALA A 93 -13.92 -2.52 -7.65
C ALA A 93 -14.92 -3.30 -8.52
N ALA A 94 -14.43 -4.05 -9.51
CA ALA A 94 -15.25 -4.89 -10.38
C ALA A 94 -16.00 -5.97 -9.59
N GLU A 95 -15.34 -6.65 -8.64
CA GLU A 95 -16.00 -7.64 -7.78
C GLU A 95 -17.06 -7.00 -6.88
N VAL A 96 -16.78 -5.81 -6.32
CA VAL A 96 -17.77 -5.06 -5.52
C VAL A 96 -18.98 -4.68 -6.39
N GLN A 97 -18.74 -4.15 -7.58
CA GLN A 97 -19.79 -3.76 -8.52
C GLN A 97 -20.65 -4.97 -8.93
N LEU A 98 -20.00 -6.09 -9.25
CA LEU A 98 -20.67 -7.36 -9.61
C LEU A 98 -21.62 -7.81 -8.48
N ARG A 99 -21.15 -7.84 -7.24
CA ARG A 99 -21.97 -8.27 -6.09
C ARG A 99 -23.11 -7.34 -5.76
N LEU A 100 -22.97 -6.05 -6.10
CA LEU A 100 -24.03 -5.06 -5.94
C LEU A 100 -24.98 -4.99 -7.14
N GLY A 101 -24.76 -5.80 -8.19
CA GLY A 101 -25.56 -5.76 -9.41
C GLY A 101 -25.40 -4.45 -10.19
N LEU A 102 -24.25 -3.76 -10.03
CA LEU A 102 -23.93 -2.53 -10.74
C LEU A 102 -23.20 -2.83 -12.05
N PRO A 103 -23.25 -1.92 -13.03
CA PRO A 103 -22.40 -2.01 -14.23
C PRO A 103 -20.92 -2.05 -13.82
N ILE A 104 -20.15 -2.97 -14.41
CA ILE A 104 -18.71 -3.08 -14.16
C ILE A 104 -18.02 -1.97 -14.98
N THR A 105 -17.45 -1.00 -14.28
CA THR A 105 -16.68 0.11 -14.85
C THR A 105 -15.39 0.31 -14.07
N PRO A 106 -14.25 0.54 -14.74
CA PRO A 106 -13.00 0.78 -14.05
C PRO A 106 -13.07 2.09 -13.24
N ILE A 107 -12.48 2.09 -12.05
CA ILE A 107 -12.36 3.29 -11.20
C ILE A 107 -11.20 4.20 -11.63
N ILE A 108 -10.30 3.67 -12.45
CA ILE A 108 -9.22 4.39 -13.13
C ILE A 108 -9.02 3.79 -14.51
N SER A 109 -8.93 4.62 -15.57
CA SER A 109 -8.77 4.14 -16.93
C SER A 109 -7.31 3.81 -17.27
N ARG A 110 -7.11 3.04 -18.34
CA ARG A 110 -5.76 2.72 -18.84
C ARG A 110 -5.00 3.96 -19.31
N GLU A 111 -5.69 4.94 -19.86
CA GLU A 111 -5.11 6.21 -20.29
C GLU A 111 -4.60 7.01 -19.11
N GLN A 112 -5.37 7.03 -17.99
CA GLN A 112 -4.96 7.68 -16.73
C GLN A 112 -3.76 6.98 -16.09
N ILE A 113 -3.73 5.65 -16.09
CA ILE A 113 -2.56 4.87 -15.61
C ILE A 113 -1.34 5.18 -16.46
N ALA A 114 -1.47 5.22 -17.81
CA ALA A 114 -0.37 5.53 -18.71
C ALA A 114 0.15 6.97 -18.52
N GLU A 115 -0.72 7.93 -18.20
CA GLU A 115 -0.32 9.31 -17.87
C GLU A 115 0.52 9.34 -16.59
N LEU A 116 0.04 8.73 -15.50
CA LEU A 116 0.78 8.64 -14.24
C LEU A 116 2.12 7.92 -14.42
N THR A 117 2.17 6.86 -15.24
CA THR A 117 3.43 6.16 -15.57
C THR A 117 4.43 7.09 -16.26
N ARG A 118 3.97 7.92 -17.18
CA ARG A 118 4.83 8.92 -17.83
C ARG A 118 5.32 9.99 -16.85
N GLU A 119 4.47 10.45 -15.96
CA GLU A 119 4.86 11.41 -14.91
C GLU A 119 5.91 10.84 -13.95
N LEU A 120 5.82 9.55 -13.63
CA LEU A 120 6.74 8.85 -12.74
C LEU A 120 8.05 8.41 -13.43
N ALA A 121 8.21 8.62 -14.73
CA ALA A 121 9.41 8.21 -15.46
C ALA A 121 10.72 8.79 -14.86
N VAL A 122 10.66 9.96 -14.20
CA VAL A 122 11.80 10.57 -13.49
C VAL A 122 12.30 9.71 -12.31
N ALA A 123 11.42 8.87 -11.75
CA ALA A 123 11.70 8.00 -10.60
C ALA A 123 12.08 6.56 -10.98
N LYS A 124 11.93 6.17 -12.27
CA LYS A 124 11.95 4.78 -12.75
C LYS A 124 13.14 3.94 -12.25
N ASP A 125 14.36 4.49 -12.35
CA ASP A 125 15.60 3.78 -12.00
C ASP A 125 16.19 4.26 -10.66
N LYS A 126 15.34 4.83 -9.80
CA LYS A 126 15.78 5.45 -8.54
C LYS A 126 15.15 4.74 -7.35
N THR A 127 16.01 4.29 -6.45
CA THR A 127 15.61 3.69 -5.18
C THR A 127 15.19 4.77 -4.18
N TYR A 128 14.19 4.49 -3.38
CA TYR A 128 13.68 5.31 -2.29
C TYR A 128 13.84 4.59 -0.94
N LEU A 129 13.68 5.31 0.14
CA LEU A 129 13.55 4.76 1.49
C LEU A 129 12.15 5.07 2.01
N SER A 130 11.47 4.08 2.55
CA SER A 130 10.15 4.23 3.16
C SER A 130 10.16 3.85 4.65
N HIS A 131 9.22 4.40 5.40
CA HIS A 131 9.04 4.06 6.81
C HIS A 131 8.73 2.57 6.97
N HIS A 132 7.79 2.02 6.21
CA HIS A 132 7.54 0.58 6.15
C HIS A 132 7.42 0.08 4.70
N ASP A 133 7.50 -1.23 4.51
CA ASP A 133 7.49 -1.90 3.20
C ASP A 133 6.05 -2.02 2.66
N ALA A 134 5.54 -0.93 2.10
CA ALA A 134 4.16 -0.83 1.65
C ALA A 134 3.99 -0.48 0.17
N TYR A 135 5.08 -0.14 -0.52
CA TYR A 135 4.99 0.46 -1.85
C TYR A 135 5.27 -0.52 -2.99
N GLY A 136 5.40 -1.82 -2.69
CA GLY A 136 5.73 -2.86 -3.68
C GLY A 136 4.74 -2.88 -4.84
N HIS A 137 3.44 -2.88 -4.55
CA HIS A 137 2.40 -2.86 -5.57
C HIS A 137 2.35 -1.58 -6.39
N PHE A 138 2.62 -0.42 -5.76
CA PHE A 138 2.74 0.86 -6.48
C PHE A 138 3.95 0.85 -7.41
N ALA A 139 5.11 0.49 -6.88
CA ALA A 139 6.35 0.45 -7.66
C ALA A 139 6.23 -0.48 -8.87
N GLN A 140 5.69 -1.68 -8.68
CA GLN A 140 5.45 -2.64 -9.75
C GLN A 140 4.48 -2.10 -10.81
N ALA A 141 3.35 -1.52 -10.39
CA ALA A 141 2.33 -1.02 -11.31
C ALA A 141 2.84 0.10 -12.23
N PHE A 142 3.77 0.92 -11.74
CA PHE A 142 4.33 2.04 -12.50
C PHE A 142 5.76 1.79 -13.02
N GLY A 143 6.27 0.57 -12.90
CA GLY A 143 7.61 0.19 -13.39
C GLY A 143 8.76 0.93 -12.69
N LEU A 144 8.59 1.24 -11.39
CA LEU A 144 9.61 1.89 -10.56
C LEU A 144 10.57 0.85 -9.98
N ALA A 145 11.78 1.28 -9.62
CA ALA A 145 12.71 0.44 -8.87
C ALA A 145 12.15 0.12 -7.46
N PRO A 146 12.49 -1.05 -6.88
CA PRO A 146 12.10 -1.37 -5.51
C PRO A 146 12.75 -0.41 -4.51
N GLY A 147 12.01 -0.09 -3.43
CA GLY A 147 12.50 0.72 -2.33
C GLY A 147 13.24 -0.08 -1.28
N LEU A 148 13.89 0.63 -0.36
CA LEU A 148 14.32 0.13 0.94
C LEU A 148 13.26 0.51 1.97
N SER A 149 13.14 -0.26 3.06
CA SER A 149 12.20 0.02 4.13
C SER A 149 12.85 -0.08 5.51
N ILE A 150 12.40 0.78 6.44
CA ILE A 150 12.86 0.78 7.85
C ILE A 150 12.17 -0.33 8.62
N ARG A 151 10.88 -0.56 8.34
CA ARG A 151 10.03 -1.60 8.92
C ARG A 151 9.54 -2.55 7.83
N ASP A 152 9.14 -3.74 8.21
CA ASP A 152 8.56 -4.71 7.27
C ASP A 152 7.13 -4.33 6.83
N ALA A 153 6.51 -5.15 5.98
CA ALA A 153 5.18 -4.91 5.45
C ALA A 153 4.06 -4.97 6.50
N SER A 154 4.32 -5.52 7.68
CA SER A 154 3.41 -5.49 8.83
C SER A 154 3.59 -4.23 9.69
N GLY A 155 4.60 -3.41 9.42
CA GLY A 155 4.98 -2.24 10.20
C GLY A 155 5.85 -2.58 11.42
N GLU A 156 6.34 -3.81 11.56
CA GLU A 156 7.19 -4.22 12.67
C GLU A 156 8.65 -3.81 12.48
N VAL A 157 9.29 -3.51 13.62
CA VAL A 157 10.71 -3.12 13.64
C VAL A 157 11.59 -4.32 13.31
N GLN A 158 12.45 -4.15 12.32
CA GLN A 158 13.41 -5.18 11.94
C GLN A 158 14.52 -5.34 13.00
N GLY A 159 15.07 -6.55 13.10
CA GLY A 159 16.14 -6.86 14.06
C GLY A 159 17.43 -6.05 13.81
N VAL A 160 18.32 -6.00 14.83
CA VAL A 160 19.57 -5.19 14.83
C VAL A 160 20.43 -5.46 13.60
N LYS A 161 20.56 -6.71 13.16
CA LYS A 161 21.32 -7.07 11.96
C LYS A 161 20.73 -6.42 10.70
N SER A 162 19.42 -6.47 10.54
CA SER A 162 18.72 -5.86 9.39
C SER A 162 18.83 -4.34 9.43
N GLN A 163 18.73 -3.73 10.61
CA GLN A 163 18.94 -2.30 10.80
C GLN A 163 20.35 -1.84 10.39
N TYR A 164 21.37 -2.63 10.72
CA TYR A 164 22.75 -2.36 10.31
C TYR A 164 22.91 -2.50 8.79
N GLN A 165 22.37 -3.57 8.20
CA GLN A 165 22.39 -3.77 6.75
C GLN A 165 21.65 -2.66 6.00
N LEU A 166 20.51 -2.21 6.53
CA LEU A 166 19.77 -1.08 5.95
C LEU A 166 20.64 0.17 5.84
N ARG A 167 21.37 0.54 6.91
CA ARG A 167 22.26 1.72 6.90
C ARG A 167 23.36 1.61 5.85
N ASN A 168 23.96 0.43 5.72
CA ASN A 168 24.97 0.18 4.68
C ASN A 168 24.36 0.29 3.27
N ASN A 169 23.13 -0.21 3.09
CA ASN A 169 22.42 -0.11 1.80
C ASN A 169 22.06 1.34 1.47
N ILE A 170 21.59 2.12 2.46
CA ILE A 170 21.32 3.55 2.27
C ILE A 170 22.59 4.31 1.87
N ALA A 171 23.71 4.05 2.53
CA ALA A 171 24.99 4.69 2.23
C ALA A 171 25.51 4.38 0.82
N SER A 172 25.20 3.20 0.27
CA SER A 172 25.61 2.77 -1.06
C SER A 172 24.60 3.06 -2.17
N ALA A 173 23.31 3.17 -1.83
CA ALA A 173 22.24 3.50 -2.76
C ALA A 173 22.09 5.03 -2.86
N ASN A 174 21.82 5.52 -4.06
CA ASN A 174 21.59 6.96 -4.29
C ASN A 174 20.16 7.34 -3.83
N ILE A 175 19.87 7.18 -2.53
CA ILE A 175 18.59 7.57 -1.92
C ILE A 175 18.48 9.09 -1.93
N ARG A 176 17.31 9.61 -2.29
CA ARG A 176 17.06 11.06 -2.40
C ARG A 176 16.15 11.60 -1.33
N CYS A 177 15.31 10.75 -0.74
CA CYS A 177 14.35 11.13 0.30
C CYS A 177 13.94 9.92 1.12
N VAL A 178 13.29 10.20 2.24
CA VAL A 178 12.62 9.21 3.10
C VAL A 178 11.12 9.47 3.06
N PHE A 179 10.34 8.48 2.67
CA PHE A 179 8.89 8.52 2.76
C PHE A 179 8.44 8.10 4.15
N PHE A 180 7.49 8.84 4.71
CA PHE A 180 6.86 8.49 5.99
C PHE A 180 5.34 8.64 5.89
N GLU A 181 4.62 7.96 6.76
CA GLU A 181 3.16 8.00 6.79
C GLU A 181 2.66 8.67 8.06
N PRO A 182 1.58 9.50 7.95
CA PRO A 182 1.10 10.33 9.06
C PRO A 182 0.52 9.53 10.24
N GLN A 183 0.11 8.27 10.01
CA GLN A 183 -0.43 7.41 11.06
C GLN A 183 0.64 6.85 12.01
N TYR A 184 1.91 6.86 11.64
CA TYR A 184 2.99 6.44 12.51
C TYR A 184 3.51 7.62 13.33
N GLN A 185 3.43 7.51 14.65
CA GLN A 185 3.88 8.55 15.59
C GLN A 185 5.33 8.37 16.03
N ASP A 186 5.97 7.28 15.62
CA ASP A 186 7.38 7.06 15.89
C ASP A 186 8.27 8.03 15.07
N LYS A 187 9.53 8.11 15.46
CA LYS A 187 10.50 9.00 14.82
C LYS A 187 11.53 8.25 13.97
N ASP A 188 11.31 6.98 13.69
CA ASP A 188 12.29 6.13 13.01
C ASP A 188 12.70 6.71 11.66
N ALA A 189 11.72 7.14 10.86
CA ALA A 189 11.99 7.79 9.57
C ALA A 189 12.76 9.11 9.74
N ALA A 190 12.39 9.93 10.74
CA ALA A 190 13.07 11.20 11.01
C ALA A 190 14.50 11.01 11.53
N VAL A 191 14.75 9.97 12.35
CA VAL A 191 16.09 9.64 12.85
C VAL A 191 17.00 9.25 11.67
N ILE A 192 16.55 8.35 10.79
CA ILE A 192 17.35 7.93 9.64
C ILE A 192 17.50 9.06 8.63
N ALA A 193 16.46 9.84 8.37
CA ALA A 193 16.54 11.00 7.49
C ALA A 193 17.61 12.01 7.99
N GLY A 194 17.64 12.28 9.31
CA GLY A 194 18.67 13.13 9.91
C GLY A 194 20.07 12.52 9.89
N GLU A 195 20.20 11.20 10.03
CA GLU A 195 21.50 10.50 9.98
C GLU A 195 22.16 10.62 8.58
N PHE A 196 21.36 10.63 7.50
CA PHE A 196 21.84 10.66 6.12
C PHE A 196 21.58 11.99 5.39
N ASP A 197 21.12 13.02 6.10
CA ASP A 197 20.77 14.35 5.56
C ASP A 197 19.78 14.25 4.39
N LEU A 198 18.72 13.46 4.56
CA LEU A 198 17.68 13.22 3.55
C LEU A 198 16.40 13.97 3.89
N PRO A 199 15.72 14.57 2.89
CA PRO A 199 14.41 15.18 3.11
C PRO A 199 13.34 14.11 3.44
N LEU A 200 12.40 14.48 4.32
CA LEU A 200 11.20 13.69 4.63
C LEU A 200 10.04 14.13 3.74
N ILE A 201 9.36 13.16 3.15
CA ILE A 201 8.15 13.38 2.34
C ILE A 201 7.03 12.54 2.90
N GLU A 202 5.91 13.18 3.25
CA GLU A 202 4.72 12.50 3.75
C GLU A 202 3.97 11.82 2.60
N LEU A 203 3.59 10.55 2.79
CA LEU A 203 2.73 9.77 1.90
C LEU A 203 1.51 9.25 2.66
N ASP A 204 0.31 9.63 2.22
CA ASP A 204 -0.94 9.14 2.80
C ASP A 204 -1.41 7.88 2.05
N LEU A 205 -0.96 6.70 2.48
CA LEU A 205 -1.32 5.41 1.87
C LEU A 205 -2.78 5.00 2.05
N GLN A 206 -3.50 5.64 2.98
CA GLN A 206 -4.88 5.31 3.31
C GLN A 206 -5.89 6.24 2.63
N GLY A 207 -5.42 7.32 1.97
CA GLY A 207 -6.29 8.32 1.37
C GLY A 207 -7.14 9.08 2.39
N MET A 208 -6.71 9.17 3.66
CA MET A 208 -7.47 9.81 4.75
C MET A 208 -7.73 11.29 4.51
N SER A 209 -6.87 11.93 3.73
CA SER A 209 -6.98 13.33 3.36
C SER A 209 -7.87 13.57 2.12
N GLN A 210 -8.36 12.50 1.47
CA GLN A 210 -9.17 12.62 0.25
C GLN A 210 -10.67 12.62 0.57
N PRO A 211 -11.45 13.54 -0.03
CA PRO A 211 -12.90 13.48 0.08
C PRO A 211 -13.44 12.26 -0.70
N LEU A 212 -14.46 11.60 -0.14
CA LEU A 212 -15.14 10.48 -0.81
C LEU A 212 -16.09 11.01 -1.88
N GLN A 213 -15.66 11.01 -3.12
CA GLN A 213 -16.42 11.44 -4.30
C GLN A 213 -16.09 10.56 -5.52
N GLY A 214 -16.75 10.79 -6.66
CA GLY A 214 -16.64 9.90 -7.82
C GLY A 214 -15.25 9.61 -8.35
N ASN A 215 -14.30 10.53 -8.18
CA ASN A 215 -12.90 10.42 -8.63
C ASN A 215 -11.90 10.15 -7.51
N SER A 216 -12.36 9.79 -6.32
CA SER A 216 -11.50 9.70 -5.11
C SER A 216 -10.27 8.81 -5.30
N TYR A 217 -10.40 7.68 -6.01
CA TYR A 217 -9.27 6.79 -6.24
C TYR A 217 -8.23 7.41 -7.19
N LEU A 218 -8.66 8.02 -8.29
CA LEU A 218 -7.76 8.71 -9.20
C LEU A 218 -7.02 9.87 -8.50
N GLU A 219 -7.73 10.67 -7.72
CA GLU A 219 -7.16 11.77 -6.95
C GLU A 219 -6.12 11.27 -5.92
N PHE A 220 -6.45 10.18 -5.22
CA PHE A 220 -5.57 9.52 -4.27
C PHE A 220 -4.26 9.04 -4.93
N ILE A 221 -4.35 8.24 -6.00
CA ILE A 221 -3.18 7.67 -6.65
C ILE A 221 -2.34 8.75 -7.37
N SER A 222 -2.99 9.80 -7.91
CA SER A 222 -2.31 10.94 -8.53
C SER A 222 -1.53 11.77 -7.50
N LYS A 223 -2.10 11.97 -6.31
CA LYS A 223 -1.39 12.66 -5.22
C LYS A 223 -0.17 11.85 -4.78
N LEU A 224 -0.32 10.54 -4.63
CA LEU A 224 0.78 9.65 -4.28
C LEU A 224 1.90 9.72 -5.35
N ALA A 225 1.54 9.67 -6.63
CA ALA A 225 2.48 9.81 -7.73
C ALA A 225 3.21 11.16 -7.73
N ALA A 226 2.50 12.26 -7.46
CA ALA A 226 3.10 13.59 -7.36
C ALA A 226 4.11 13.70 -6.20
N GLN A 227 3.78 13.12 -5.04
CA GLN A 227 4.67 13.07 -3.89
C GLN A 227 5.92 12.20 -4.16
N PHE A 228 5.75 11.05 -4.82
CA PHE A 228 6.88 10.23 -5.29
C PHE A 228 7.78 11.00 -6.25
N LYS A 229 7.20 11.68 -7.22
CA LYS A 229 7.93 12.50 -8.20
C LYS A 229 8.71 13.64 -7.52
N ALA A 230 8.16 14.27 -6.49
CA ALA A 230 8.81 15.36 -5.76
C ALA A 230 10.14 14.96 -5.10
N CYS A 231 10.32 13.68 -4.76
CA CYS A 231 11.60 13.14 -4.26
C CYS A 231 12.76 13.27 -5.27
N TYR A 232 12.47 13.40 -6.54
CA TYR A 232 13.45 13.30 -7.63
C TYR A 232 13.57 14.58 -8.48
N GLN A 233 12.88 15.63 -8.09
CA GLN A 233 12.97 16.95 -8.66
C GLN A 233 13.92 17.81 -7.83
#